data_3293a047d2d526d616c5b8d0ad60ff5a
#
_entry.id   3293a047d2d526d616c5b8d0ad60ff5a
#
_cell.length_a   1.000
_cell.length_b   1.000
_cell.length_c   1.000
_cell.angle_alpha   90.00
_cell.angle_beta   90.00
_cell.angle_gamma   90.00
#
_symmetry.space_group_name_H-M   'P 1'
#
loop_
_entity.id
_entity.type
_entity.pdbx_description
1 polymer ?
#
loop_
_entity_poly.entity_id
_entity_poly.type
_entity_poly.pdbx_seq_one_letter_code
_entity_poly.pdbx_strand_id
1 'polypeptide(L)'
;MSGDVVDLTGQEFYDEDDLEELDEDAAAPAELTAFDAEALSEQEEAERLAARRRAARGGSDDPHVVGGERLQKVLAHAGVASRRACEVLISSGRVSVDGVIVTEAGVRVDPATQEIRVDNARVLTDPDVVTVMLHKPAGVVTTMEDPESRPTVAELGARWVAEHADELDSPGSVRLVHVGRLDTETEGLLLLSNDGELAHRLMHPSYEIAKTYVAIVEGRVEQWVPRKLRRGIELDDGEARADRVTIKDSGPTGSIVEITLHSGRNRIVRRMLAAVDHPVTRLVRTRLGPLTLGSLSPGKMRRLTGDEVAALQNEVGL
;
A
#
# COMPACT_ATOMS: atom_id res chain seq x y z
N MET A 1 -70.78 15.55 -9.64
CA MET A 1 -69.48 15.46 -10.25
C MET A 1 -68.63 16.52 -9.60
N SER A 2 -68.03 16.18 -8.49
CA SER A 2 -67.10 17.05 -7.73
C SER A 2 -65.69 16.69 -8.11
N GLY A 3 -64.94 17.67 -8.54
CA GLY A 3 -63.55 17.49 -8.81
C GLY A 3 -62.72 17.92 -7.59
N ASP A 4 -61.96 17.03 -7.06
CA ASP A 4 -61.03 17.30 -5.98
C ASP A 4 -59.83 18.08 -6.52
N VAL A 5 -59.60 19.24 -5.92
CA VAL A 5 -58.37 20.03 -6.12
C VAL A 5 -57.40 19.61 -5.03
N VAL A 6 -56.32 18.97 -5.39
CA VAL A 6 -55.23 18.62 -4.47
C VAL A 6 -54.27 19.79 -4.44
N ASP A 7 -54.04 20.38 -3.24
CA ASP A 7 -53.02 21.40 -3.01
C ASP A 7 -51.66 20.73 -2.76
N LEU A 8 -50.60 21.32 -3.33
CA LEU A 8 -49.24 20.77 -3.46
C LEU A 8 -48.32 21.12 -2.28
N THR A 9 -48.83 21.36 -1.08
CA THR A 9 -47.98 21.77 0.06
C THR A 9 -47.93 20.81 1.26
N GLY A 10 -48.51 19.61 1.18
CA GLY A 10 -48.23 18.46 2.07
C GLY A 10 -47.79 18.75 3.51
N GLN A 11 -48.50 19.65 4.25
CA GLN A 11 -48.33 19.78 5.71
C GLN A 11 -49.62 19.34 6.39
N GLU A 12 -49.55 18.23 7.08
CA GLU A 12 -50.59 17.80 8.02
C GLU A 12 -50.41 18.61 9.30
N PHE A 13 -51.49 19.32 9.71
CA PHE A 13 -51.61 19.95 11.00
C PHE A 13 -52.16 18.91 11.99
N TYR A 14 -51.44 18.66 13.06
CA TYR A 14 -51.96 17.92 14.22
C TYR A 14 -52.67 18.90 15.16
N ASP A 15 -53.87 18.55 15.57
CA ASP A 15 -54.67 19.27 16.55
C ASP A 15 -54.08 19.12 17.95
N GLU A 16 -54.09 20.24 18.74
CA GLU A 16 -53.51 20.36 20.08
C GLU A 16 -54.25 19.62 21.21
N ASP A 17 -55.27 18.81 20.92
CA ASP A 17 -56.13 18.18 21.94
C ASP A 17 -55.80 16.71 22.30
N ASP A 18 -54.71 16.12 21.73
CA ASP A 18 -54.30 14.72 22.03
C ASP A 18 -53.11 14.59 23.00
N LEU A 19 -52.90 15.56 23.88
CA LEU A 19 -51.87 15.53 24.92
C LEU A 19 -52.43 15.22 26.30
N GLU A 20 -53.13 14.09 26.45
CA GLU A 20 -53.36 13.50 27.78
C GLU A 20 -53.17 11.98 27.70
N GLU A 21 -52.34 11.47 28.64
CA GLU A 21 -51.96 10.07 28.94
C GLU A 21 -50.67 9.55 28.27
N LEU A 22 -49.51 10.09 28.72
CA LEU A 22 -48.31 9.29 28.80
C LEU A 22 -48.10 8.82 30.22
N ASP A 23 -48.37 7.56 30.46
CA ASP A 23 -48.07 6.84 31.70
C ASP A 23 -46.62 7.04 32.11
N GLU A 24 -46.43 7.48 33.38
CA GLU A 24 -45.17 7.44 34.11
C GLU A 24 -44.81 5.98 34.45
N ASP A 25 -44.37 5.19 33.44
CA ASP A 25 -43.59 4.00 33.69
C ASP A 25 -42.10 4.41 33.71
N ALA A 26 -41.65 4.78 34.91
CA ALA A 26 -40.23 4.95 35.19
C ALA A 26 -39.51 3.62 34.93
N ALA A 27 -38.89 3.50 33.77
CA ALA A 27 -37.98 2.41 33.49
C ALA A 27 -36.86 2.42 34.53
N ALA A 28 -36.83 1.37 35.32
CA ALA A 28 -35.72 1.13 36.24
C ALA A 28 -34.40 1.17 35.46
N PRO A 29 -33.31 1.71 36.07
CA PRO A 29 -32.01 1.75 35.39
C PRO A 29 -31.64 0.32 34.94
N ALA A 30 -31.38 0.12 33.65
CA ALA A 30 -30.96 -1.16 33.14
C ALA A 30 -29.77 -1.67 33.96
N GLU A 31 -29.90 -2.85 34.58
CA GLU A 31 -28.80 -3.51 35.24
C GLU A 31 -27.68 -3.71 34.23
N LEU A 32 -26.52 -3.07 34.52
CA LEU A 32 -25.29 -3.28 33.74
C LEU A 32 -25.00 -4.77 33.68
N THR A 33 -24.93 -5.32 32.46
CA THR A 33 -24.55 -6.72 32.27
C THR A 33 -23.07 -6.91 32.67
N ALA A 34 -22.69 -8.13 33.00
CA ALA A 34 -21.28 -8.45 33.32
C ALA A 34 -20.31 -8.02 32.22
N PHE A 35 -20.77 -8.07 30.99
CA PHE A 35 -20.03 -7.62 29.79
C PHE A 35 -19.81 -6.09 29.79
N ASP A 36 -20.83 -5.31 30.16
CA ASP A 36 -20.73 -3.84 30.24
C ASP A 36 -19.81 -3.41 31.41
N ALA A 37 -19.83 -4.18 32.51
CA ALA A 37 -18.94 -3.93 33.66
C ALA A 37 -17.46 -4.24 33.31
N GLU A 38 -17.18 -5.27 32.53
CA GLU A 38 -15.86 -5.63 32.06
C GLU A 38 -15.30 -4.58 31.09
N ALA A 39 -16.11 -4.13 30.12
CA ALA A 39 -15.77 -3.06 29.20
C ALA A 39 -15.49 -1.71 29.89
N LEU A 40 -16.26 -1.36 30.93
CA LEU A 40 -16.02 -0.17 31.75
C LEU A 40 -14.74 -0.29 32.56
N SER A 41 -14.45 -1.49 33.09
CA SER A 41 -13.20 -1.78 33.83
C SER A 41 -11.96 -1.64 32.92
N GLU A 42 -12.03 -2.15 31.70
CA GLU A 42 -10.94 -2.00 30.72
C GLU A 42 -10.74 -0.54 30.29
N GLN A 43 -11.81 0.24 30.17
CA GLN A 43 -11.71 1.68 29.88
C GLN A 43 -11.06 2.44 31.04
N GLU A 44 -11.47 2.18 32.28
CA GLU A 44 -10.87 2.83 33.47
C GLU A 44 -9.37 2.48 33.62
N GLU A 45 -9.00 1.23 33.33
CA GLU A 45 -7.60 0.80 33.40
C GLU A 45 -6.76 1.47 32.29
N ALA A 46 -7.31 1.58 31.07
CA ALA A 46 -6.68 2.28 29.95
C ALA A 46 -6.49 3.78 30.26
N GLU A 47 -7.50 4.45 30.86
CA GLU A 47 -7.41 5.85 31.29
C GLU A 47 -6.36 6.05 32.39
N ARG A 48 -6.31 5.14 33.37
CA ARG A 48 -5.27 5.18 34.45
C ARG A 48 -3.87 4.98 33.89
N LEU A 49 -3.71 4.09 32.89
CA LEU A 49 -2.43 3.87 32.23
C LEU A 49 -2.01 5.09 31.40
N ALA A 50 -2.95 5.68 30.65
CA ALA A 50 -2.73 6.91 29.91
C ALA A 50 -2.35 8.08 30.83
N ALA A 51 -3.04 8.23 31.98
CA ALA A 51 -2.72 9.24 32.99
C ALA A 51 -1.31 9.04 33.59
N ARG A 52 -0.91 7.79 33.86
CA ARG A 52 0.46 7.45 34.33
C ARG A 52 1.52 7.81 33.28
N ARG A 53 1.25 7.54 32.01
CA ARG A 53 2.16 7.89 30.88
C ARG A 53 2.28 9.40 30.73
N ARG A 54 1.15 10.16 30.85
CA ARG A 54 1.15 11.63 30.87
C ARG A 54 1.97 12.18 32.05
N ALA A 55 1.79 11.64 33.24
CA ALA A 55 2.55 12.05 34.42
C ALA A 55 4.06 11.79 34.27
N ALA A 56 4.45 10.68 33.66
CA ALA A 56 5.84 10.34 33.39
C ALA A 56 6.51 11.31 32.38
N ARG A 57 5.73 12.02 31.56
CA ARG A 57 6.20 13.03 30.60
C ARG A 57 6.19 14.46 31.12
N GLY A 58 5.98 14.68 32.38
CA GLY A 58 5.97 16.02 32.99
C GLY A 58 4.66 16.80 32.76
N GLY A 59 3.54 16.11 32.48
CA GLY A 59 2.22 16.70 32.40
C GLY A 59 1.91 17.52 31.13
N SER A 60 2.70 17.41 30.06
CA SER A 60 2.39 18.01 28.77
C SER A 60 1.26 17.23 28.10
N ASP A 61 0.19 17.94 27.72
CA ASP A 61 -0.90 17.39 26.89
C ASP A 61 -0.50 17.25 25.40
N ASP A 62 0.73 17.62 25.06
CA ASP A 62 1.27 17.51 23.71
C ASP A 62 1.85 16.10 23.49
N PRO A 63 1.24 15.27 22.62
CA PRO A 63 1.73 13.95 22.29
C PRO A 63 2.96 13.96 21.38
N HIS A 64 3.42 15.14 20.95
CA HIS A 64 4.52 15.28 20.02
C HIS A 64 5.87 14.88 20.63
N VAL A 65 6.59 13.98 19.96
CA VAL A 65 7.94 13.52 20.32
C VAL A 65 8.97 14.05 19.33
N VAL A 66 9.89 14.88 19.80
CA VAL A 66 10.99 15.39 18.95
C VAL A 66 11.86 14.22 18.48
N GLY A 67 12.04 14.09 17.18
CA GLY A 67 12.78 12.96 16.58
C GLY A 67 11.96 11.68 16.38
N GLY A 68 10.72 11.63 16.86
CA GLY A 68 9.80 10.52 16.65
C GLY A 68 9.36 10.35 15.18
N GLU A 69 8.59 9.32 14.90
CA GLU A 69 8.01 9.07 13.57
C GLU A 69 6.74 9.89 13.35
N ARG A 70 6.46 10.27 12.10
CA ARG A 70 5.20 10.95 11.77
C ARG A 70 4.02 10.02 12.02
N LEU A 71 3.00 10.49 12.74
CA LEU A 71 1.84 9.69 13.13
C LEU A 71 1.15 9.02 11.95
N GLN A 72 0.95 9.71 10.82
CA GLN A 72 0.38 9.12 9.61
C GLN A 72 1.28 8.02 9.00
N LYS A 73 2.62 8.07 9.21
CA LYS A 73 3.53 7.01 8.78
C LYS A 73 3.34 5.78 9.66
N VAL A 74 3.25 5.96 10.97
CA VAL A 74 3.03 4.87 11.94
C VAL A 74 1.69 4.18 11.69
N LEU A 75 0.60 4.94 11.53
CA LEU A 75 -0.73 4.39 11.23
C LEU A 75 -0.75 3.61 9.90
N ALA A 76 -0.08 4.13 8.88
CA ALA A 76 -0.02 3.45 7.58
C ALA A 76 0.84 2.19 7.65
N HIS A 77 1.93 2.18 8.43
CA HIS A 77 2.76 1.00 8.68
C HIS A 77 1.97 -0.08 9.43
N ALA A 78 1.20 0.32 10.43
CA ALA A 78 0.29 -0.54 11.16
C ALA A 78 -0.95 -1.03 10.36
N GLY A 79 -1.01 -0.76 9.07
CA GLY A 79 -2.06 -1.26 8.17
C GLY A 79 -3.41 -0.54 8.23
N VAL A 80 -3.54 0.53 9.01
CA VAL A 80 -4.82 1.25 9.20
C VAL A 80 -5.37 1.77 7.87
N ALA A 81 -4.57 2.55 7.10
CA ALA A 81 -4.95 3.08 5.81
C ALA A 81 -3.73 3.56 5.02
N SER A 82 -3.92 4.21 3.84
CA SER A 82 -2.83 4.92 3.17
C SER A 82 -2.40 6.14 4.00
N ARG A 83 -1.17 6.65 3.83
CA ARG A 83 -0.68 7.84 4.55
C ARG A 83 -1.62 9.04 4.40
N ARG A 84 -2.15 9.30 3.19
CA ARG A 84 -3.11 10.37 2.94
C ARG A 84 -4.44 10.13 3.65
N ALA A 85 -4.94 8.90 3.65
CA ALA A 85 -6.17 8.56 4.39
C ALA A 85 -5.95 8.66 5.91
N CYS A 86 -4.77 8.29 6.42
CA CYS A 86 -4.41 8.49 7.83
C CYS A 86 -4.36 9.98 8.20
N GLU A 87 -3.88 10.87 7.31
CA GLU A 87 -3.95 12.33 7.53
C GLU A 87 -5.40 12.82 7.66
N VAL A 88 -6.33 12.27 6.87
CA VAL A 88 -7.77 12.57 7.00
C VAL A 88 -8.32 12.06 8.33
N LEU A 89 -7.96 10.85 8.76
CA LEU A 89 -8.36 10.31 10.08
C LEU A 89 -7.86 11.20 11.23
N ILE A 90 -6.62 11.66 11.16
CA ILE A 90 -6.03 12.57 12.15
C ILE A 90 -6.81 13.89 12.16
N SER A 91 -6.94 14.56 11.02
CA SER A 91 -7.60 15.87 10.94
C SER A 91 -9.08 15.84 11.35
N SER A 92 -9.74 14.69 11.21
CA SER A 92 -11.13 14.49 11.66
C SER A 92 -11.27 14.14 13.16
N GLY A 93 -10.17 14.12 13.92
CA GLY A 93 -10.19 13.86 15.37
C GLY A 93 -10.47 12.40 15.76
N ARG A 94 -10.31 11.45 14.84
CA ARG A 94 -10.53 10.02 15.07
C ARG A 94 -9.32 9.30 15.64
N VAL A 95 -8.19 9.99 15.78
CA VAL A 95 -6.93 9.43 16.27
C VAL A 95 -6.58 10.04 17.61
N SER A 96 -6.22 9.19 18.57
CA SER A 96 -5.67 9.62 19.86
C SER A 96 -4.32 8.96 20.13
N VAL A 97 -3.47 9.69 20.86
CA VAL A 97 -2.16 9.24 21.31
C VAL A 97 -2.10 9.46 22.81
N ASP A 98 -1.89 8.39 23.58
CA ASP A 98 -1.95 8.38 25.05
C ASP A 98 -3.25 9.03 25.61
N GLY A 99 -4.38 8.81 24.91
CA GLY A 99 -5.68 9.37 25.24
C GLY A 99 -5.90 10.82 24.83
N VAL A 100 -4.94 11.50 24.21
CA VAL A 100 -5.08 12.86 23.66
C VAL A 100 -5.50 12.78 22.18
N ILE A 101 -6.61 13.41 21.83
CA ILE A 101 -7.05 13.48 20.43
C ILE A 101 -6.06 14.38 19.65
N VAL A 102 -5.58 13.87 18.53
CA VAL A 102 -4.66 14.57 17.63
C VAL A 102 -5.39 14.98 16.37
N THR A 103 -5.39 16.28 16.08
CA THR A 103 -5.96 16.82 14.85
C THR A 103 -4.93 17.53 13.96
N GLU A 104 -3.74 17.80 14.50
CA GLU A 104 -2.70 18.54 13.81
C GLU A 104 -1.90 17.66 12.85
N ALA A 105 -1.61 18.22 11.67
CA ALA A 105 -0.73 17.57 10.70
C ALA A 105 0.74 17.61 11.18
N GLY A 106 1.46 16.52 10.91
CA GLY A 106 2.91 16.46 11.17
C GLY A 106 3.31 16.08 12.60
N VAL A 107 2.36 15.77 13.48
CA VAL A 107 2.66 15.21 14.82
C VAL A 107 3.55 13.98 14.69
N ARG A 108 4.58 13.93 15.52
CA ARG A 108 5.52 12.82 15.62
C ARG A 108 5.32 12.08 16.91
N VAL A 109 5.40 10.77 16.86
CA VAL A 109 5.15 9.87 17.97
C VAL A 109 6.27 8.84 18.08
N ASP A 110 6.41 8.25 19.26
CA ASP A 110 7.23 7.06 19.48
C ASP A 110 6.31 5.84 19.60
N PRO A 111 6.18 5.02 18.55
CA PRO A 111 5.26 3.88 18.57
C PRO A 111 5.63 2.79 19.59
N ALA A 112 6.89 2.77 20.09
CA ALA A 112 7.32 1.81 21.11
C ALA A 112 6.82 2.17 22.52
N THR A 113 6.58 3.46 22.79
CA THR A 113 6.27 3.95 24.12
C THR A 113 4.90 4.61 24.24
N GLN A 114 4.30 5.01 23.13
CA GLN A 114 2.99 5.67 23.10
C GLN A 114 1.89 4.72 22.64
N GLU A 115 0.74 4.84 23.27
CA GLU A 115 -0.45 4.12 22.85
C GLU A 115 -1.22 4.93 21.80
N ILE A 116 -1.39 4.35 20.63
CA ILE A 116 -2.10 4.97 19.52
C ILE A 116 -3.44 4.26 19.33
N ARG A 117 -4.52 5.03 19.22
CA ARG A 117 -5.86 4.51 18.95
C ARG A 117 -6.51 5.23 17.77
N VAL A 118 -7.32 4.49 17.03
CA VAL A 118 -8.22 5.01 15.97
C VAL A 118 -9.63 4.57 16.31
N ASP A 119 -10.57 5.51 16.42
CA ASP A 119 -11.95 5.26 16.85
C ASP A 119 -12.01 4.43 18.16
N ASN A 120 -11.18 4.77 19.14
CA ASN A 120 -10.97 4.08 20.40
C ASN A 120 -10.35 2.66 20.30
N ALA A 121 -10.20 2.07 19.12
CA ALA A 121 -9.51 0.81 18.95
C ALA A 121 -7.98 1.01 18.99
N ARG A 122 -7.28 0.21 19.79
CA ARG A 122 -5.82 0.25 19.87
C ARG A 122 -5.20 -0.21 18.56
N VAL A 123 -4.22 0.54 18.07
CA VAL A 123 -3.44 0.22 16.87
C VAL A 123 -2.21 -0.60 17.29
N LEU A 124 -2.03 -1.77 16.67
CA LEU A 124 -0.80 -2.55 16.79
C LEU A 124 0.28 -1.89 15.96
N THR A 125 1.31 -1.36 16.59
CA THR A 125 2.35 -0.55 15.95
C THR A 125 3.57 -1.35 15.48
N ASP A 126 3.62 -2.63 15.80
CA ASP A 126 4.68 -3.57 15.39
C ASP A 126 4.06 -4.74 14.57
N PRO A 127 3.62 -4.48 13.33
CA PRO A 127 3.08 -5.53 12.47
C PRO A 127 4.22 -6.41 11.95
N ASP A 128 3.89 -7.64 11.58
CA ASP A 128 4.81 -8.50 10.82
C ASP A 128 5.38 -7.78 9.62
N VAL A 129 6.71 -7.71 9.52
CA VAL A 129 7.37 -7.20 8.32
C VAL A 129 7.36 -8.29 7.25
N VAL A 130 6.65 -8.03 6.17
CA VAL A 130 6.43 -8.98 5.10
C VAL A 130 6.82 -8.38 3.76
N THR A 131 7.65 -9.10 3.02
CA THR A 131 7.95 -8.80 1.62
C THR A 131 7.69 -10.04 0.78
N VAL A 132 6.89 -9.89 -0.26
CA VAL A 132 6.52 -10.98 -1.18
C VAL A 132 6.92 -10.66 -2.61
N MET A 133 7.34 -11.69 -3.33
CA MET A 133 7.55 -11.65 -4.77
C MET A 133 6.30 -12.10 -5.48
N LEU A 134 5.78 -11.27 -6.37
CA LEU A 134 4.69 -11.57 -7.29
C LEU A 134 5.25 -11.76 -8.69
N HIS A 135 4.87 -12.81 -9.39
CA HIS A 135 4.91 -12.84 -10.84
C HIS A 135 3.66 -12.15 -11.38
N LYS A 136 3.73 -10.82 -11.54
CA LYS A 136 2.61 -10.05 -12.07
C LYS A 136 2.22 -10.56 -13.46
N PRO A 137 0.98 -10.99 -13.70
CA PRO A 137 0.53 -11.33 -15.05
C PRO A 137 0.24 -10.07 -15.87
N ALA A 138 0.16 -10.22 -17.20
CA ALA A 138 -0.39 -9.19 -18.06
C ALA A 138 -1.87 -8.93 -17.75
N GLY A 139 -2.35 -7.71 -17.98
CA GLY A 139 -3.73 -7.29 -17.72
C GLY A 139 -4.02 -6.80 -16.30
N VAL A 140 -3.11 -7.02 -15.33
CA VAL A 140 -3.24 -6.54 -13.95
C VAL A 140 -2.57 -5.17 -13.80
N VAL A 141 -3.28 -4.22 -13.18
CA VAL A 141 -2.78 -2.85 -12.97
C VAL A 141 -1.94 -2.78 -11.69
N THR A 142 -0.78 -2.10 -11.77
CA THR A 142 0.06 -1.85 -10.59
C THR A 142 -0.45 -0.62 -9.85
N THR A 143 -1.47 -0.79 -9.04
CA THR A 143 -2.08 0.24 -8.20
C THR A 143 -2.65 -0.37 -6.92
N MET A 144 -2.86 0.47 -5.91
CA MET A 144 -3.56 0.08 -4.68
C MET A 144 -5.08 0.31 -4.80
N GLU A 145 -5.52 1.14 -5.76
CA GLU A 145 -6.92 1.44 -6.03
C GLU A 145 -7.07 1.77 -7.51
N ASP A 146 -8.11 1.26 -8.16
CA ASP A 146 -8.38 1.53 -9.57
C ASP A 146 -9.82 2.00 -9.77
N PRO A 147 -10.03 3.23 -10.27
CA PRO A 147 -11.38 3.77 -10.48
C PRO A 147 -12.15 3.07 -11.60
N GLU A 148 -11.47 2.33 -12.47
CA GLU A 148 -12.07 1.58 -13.58
C GLU A 148 -12.39 0.12 -13.20
N SER A 149 -12.18 -0.26 -11.92
CA SER A 149 -12.44 -1.62 -11.39
C SER A 149 -11.73 -2.74 -12.17
N ARG A 150 -10.55 -2.44 -12.72
CA ARG A 150 -9.69 -3.45 -13.36
C ARG A 150 -8.97 -4.27 -12.28
N PRO A 151 -8.61 -5.53 -12.56
CA PRO A 151 -7.81 -6.34 -11.64
C PRO A 151 -6.51 -5.62 -11.20
N THR A 152 -6.24 -5.58 -9.91
CA THR A 152 -5.11 -4.84 -9.34
C THR A 152 -4.13 -5.74 -8.59
N VAL A 153 -2.90 -5.26 -8.39
CA VAL A 153 -1.93 -5.93 -7.53
C VAL A 153 -2.33 -5.85 -6.05
N ALA A 154 -3.15 -4.86 -5.67
CA ALA A 154 -3.70 -4.75 -4.31
C ALA A 154 -4.60 -5.93 -3.96
N GLU A 155 -5.49 -6.33 -4.88
CA GLU A 155 -6.36 -7.49 -4.69
C GLU A 155 -5.56 -8.79 -4.57
N LEU A 156 -4.50 -8.95 -5.40
CA LEU A 156 -3.61 -10.11 -5.30
C LEU A 156 -2.89 -10.13 -3.95
N GLY A 157 -2.38 -8.98 -3.49
CA GLY A 157 -1.72 -8.86 -2.19
C GLY A 157 -2.65 -9.17 -1.01
N ALA A 158 -3.88 -8.63 -1.02
CA ALA A 158 -4.87 -8.89 0.02
C ALA A 158 -5.26 -10.38 0.07
N ARG A 159 -5.44 -11.01 -1.09
CA ARG A 159 -5.71 -12.44 -1.17
C ARG A 159 -4.55 -13.27 -0.61
N TRP A 160 -3.32 -12.92 -0.93
CA TRP A 160 -2.14 -13.61 -0.42
C TRP A 160 -2.08 -13.54 1.12
N VAL A 161 -2.31 -12.35 1.71
CA VAL A 161 -2.37 -12.18 3.18
C VAL A 161 -3.45 -13.06 3.80
N ALA A 162 -4.64 -13.11 3.20
CA ALA A 162 -5.75 -13.96 3.69
C ALA A 162 -5.42 -15.46 3.59
N GLU A 163 -4.75 -15.90 2.51
CA GLU A 163 -4.35 -17.30 2.32
C GLU A 163 -3.21 -17.75 3.26
N HIS A 164 -2.43 -16.80 3.84
CA HIS A 164 -1.30 -17.08 4.74
C HIS A 164 -1.53 -16.49 6.14
N ALA A 165 -2.78 -16.28 6.52
CA ALA A 165 -3.13 -15.67 7.82
C ALA A 165 -2.58 -16.47 9.01
N ASP A 166 -2.52 -17.79 8.91
CA ASP A 166 -2.00 -18.69 9.95
C ASP A 166 -0.47 -18.62 10.13
N GLU A 167 0.24 -18.00 9.18
CA GLU A 167 1.69 -17.80 9.19
C GLU A 167 2.09 -16.41 9.70
N LEU A 168 1.11 -15.55 10.03
CA LEU A 168 1.30 -14.16 10.43
C LEU A 168 0.80 -13.97 11.87
N ASP A 169 1.59 -13.27 12.70
CA ASP A 169 1.19 -12.97 14.09
C ASP A 169 0.00 -12.01 14.16
N SER A 170 -0.09 -11.08 13.18
CA SER A 170 -1.13 -10.06 13.11
C SER A 170 -1.61 -9.82 11.67
N PRO A 171 -2.28 -10.79 11.02
CA PRO A 171 -2.62 -10.69 9.60
C PRO A 171 -3.50 -9.48 9.27
N GLY A 172 -4.36 -9.04 10.18
CA GLY A 172 -5.22 -7.87 10.02
C GLY A 172 -4.47 -6.54 9.94
N SER A 173 -3.22 -6.47 10.41
CA SER A 173 -2.36 -5.29 10.33
C SER A 173 -1.40 -5.31 9.12
N VAL A 174 -1.28 -6.44 8.41
CA VAL A 174 -0.39 -6.55 7.24
C VAL A 174 -1.04 -5.96 6.00
N ARG A 175 -0.57 -4.79 5.57
CA ARG A 175 -0.99 -4.12 4.34
C ARG A 175 0.15 -4.06 3.33
N LEU A 176 0.14 -4.97 2.38
CA LEU A 176 1.14 -5.01 1.32
C LEU A 176 0.91 -3.90 0.29
N VAL A 177 1.96 -3.16 -0.04
CA VAL A 177 1.97 -2.15 -1.11
C VAL A 177 3.01 -2.51 -2.17
N HIS A 178 2.78 -2.12 -3.42
CA HIS A 178 3.71 -2.41 -4.50
C HIS A 178 5.01 -1.60 -4.38
N VAL A 179 6.14 -2.26 -4.61
CA VAL A 179 7.48 -1.67 -4.65
C VAL A 179 7.85 -1.42 -6.11
N GLY A 180 7.66 -0.19 -6.54
CA GLY A 180 7.77 0.18 -7.95
C GLY A 180 6.55 -0.25 -8.77
N ARG A 181 6.68 -0.17 -10.07
CA ARG A 181 5.55 -0.44 -10.99
C ARG A 181 6.01 -1.26 -12.20
N LEU A 182 5.07 -2.02 -12.74
CA LEU A 182 5.09 -2.58 -14.09
C LEU A 182 3.85 -2.09 -14.82
N ASP A 183 3.97 -1.81 -16.11
CA ASP A 183 2.81 -1.48 -16.94
C ASP A 183 1.80 -2.64 -16.96
N THR A 184 0.54 -2.35 -17.27
CA THR A 184 -0.53 -3.35 -17.31
C THR A 184 -0.18 -4.56 -18.18
N GLU A 185 0.45 -4.31 -19.34
CA GLU A 185 0.86 -5.34 -20.32
C GLU A 185 2.21 -6.00 -19.99
N THR A 186 2.96 -5.48 -19.00
CA THR A 186 4.26 -6.01 -18.61
C THR A 186 4.10 -7.03 -17.52
N GLU A 187 4.73 -8.17 -17.71
CA GLU A 187 4.70 -9.31 -16.79
C GLU A 187 5.97 -9.36 -15.91
N GLY A 188 5.96 -10.24 -14.92
CA GLY A 188 7.17 -10.66 -14.23
C GLY A 188 7.30 -10.17 -12.80
N LEU A 189 8.53 -10.14 -12.30
CA LEU A 189 8.87 -9.87 -10.93
C LEU A 189 8.41 -8.50 -10.46
N LEU A 190 7.49 -8.47 -9.52
CA LEU A 190 7.09 -7.30 -8.76
C LEU A 190 7.15 -7.64 -7.28
N LEU A 191 7.64 -6.73 -6.45
CA LEU A 191 7.60 -6.90 -5.00
C LEU A 191 6.39 -6.18 -4.43
N LEU A 192 5.78 -6.78 -3.42
CA LEU A 192 4.84 -6.14 -2.52
C LEU A 192 5.40 -6.23 -1.10
N SER A 193 5.33 -5.15 -0.34
CA SER A 193 5.86 -5.10 1.03
C SER A 193 5.10 -4.12 1.90
N ASN A 194 5.11 -4.34 3.21
CA ASN A 194 4.74 -3.34 4.21
C ASN A 194 5.96 -2.65 4.84
N ASP A 195 7.19 -3.06 4.48
CA ASP A 195 8.42 -2.33 4.83
C ASP A 195 8.55 -1.06 3.97
N GLY A 196 8.12 0.06 4.54
CA GLY A 196 8.10 1.34 3.83
C GLY A 196 9.49 1.94 3.60
N GLU A 197 10.51 1.58 4.40
CA GLU A 197 11.88 2.08 4.22
C GLU A 197 12.58 1.32 3.10
N LEU A 198 12.52 0.00 3.13
CA LEU A 198 13.05 -0.85 2.05
C LEU A 198 12.38 -0.52 0.72
N ALA A 199 11.03 -0.40 0.72
CA ALA A 199 10.27 -0.06 -0.48
C ALA A 199 10.68 1.30 -1.05
N HIS A 200 10.85 2.32 -0.20
CA HIS A 200 11.29 3.66 -0.62
C HIS A 200 12.65 3.61 -1.30
N ARG A 201 13.65 2.97 -0.68
CA ARG A 201 15.00 2.90 -1.22
C ARG A 201 15.07 2.11 -2.53
N LEU A 202 14.37 0.97 -2.62
CA LEU A 202 14.29 0.17 -3.85
C LEU A 202 13.66 0.93 -5.04
N MET A 203 12.78 1.89 -4.75
CA MET A 203 12.12 2.70 -5.78
C MET A 203 12.87 3.98 -6.14
N HIS A 204 13.65 4.51 -5.21
CA HIS A 204 14.29 5.81 -5.40
C HIS A 204 15.43 5.74 -6.43
N PRO A 205 15.48 6.66 -7.42
CA PRO A 205 16.45 6.61 -8.53
C PRO A 205 17.92 6.62 -8.09
N SER A 206 18.24 7.23 -6.93
CA SER A 206 19.62 7.34 -6.44
C SER A 206 20.26 6.00 -6.04
N TYR A 207 19.47 4.95 -5.82
CA TYR A 207 20.01 3.62 -5.51
C TYR A 207 20.29 2.77 -6.75
N GLU A 208 19.92 3.25 -7.94
CA GLU A 208 20.25 2.65 -9.24
C GLU A 208 20.00 1.14 -9.32
N ILE A 209 18.89 0.66 -8.71
CA ILE A 209 18.59 -0.77 -8.69
C ILE A 209 18.40 -1.31 -10.11
N ALA A 210 19.23 -2.27 -10.48
CA ALA A 210 19.21 -2.89 -11.79
C ALA A 210 17.93 -3.72 -12.02
N LYS A 211 17.36 -3.59 -13.22
CA LYS A 211 16.16 -4.30 -13.65
C LYS A 211 16.47 -5.02 -14.95
N THR A 212 16.30 -6.34 -14.96
CA THR A 212 16.51 -7.15 -16.17
C THR A 212 15.17 -7.60 -16.73
N TYR A 213 15.01 -7.42 -18.02
CA TYR A 213 13.83 -7.80 -18.76
C TYR A 213 14.18 -8.77 -19.88
N VAL A 214 13.26 -9.69 -20.17
CA VAL A 214 13.24 -10.47 -21.39
C VAL A 214 12.11 -9.94 -22.26
N ALA A 215 12.46 -9.46 -23.44
CA ALA A 215 11.54 -8.92 -24.42
C ALA A 215 11.44 -9.88 -25.63
N ILE A 216 10.23 -10.22 -26.04
CA ILE A 216 9.95 -10.78 -27.36
C ILE A 216 9.62 -9.60 -28.26
N VAL A 217 10.33 -9.48 -29.37
CA VAL A 217 10.22 -8.37 -30.31
C VAL A 217 9.93 -8.89 -31.71
N GLU A 218 9.35 -8.02 -32.55
CA GLU A 218 9.10 -8.32 -33.95
C GLU A 218 10.39 -8.33 -34.77
N GLY A 219 10.44 -9.25 -35.71
CA GLY A 219 11.52 -9.37 -36.70
C GLY A 219 12.85 -9.85 -36.13
N ARG A 220 13.83 -9.93 -37.02
CA ARG A 220 15.18 -10.37 -36.66
C ARG A 220 16.00 -9.22 -36.12
N VAL A 221 16.48 -9.36 -34.87
CA VAL A 221 17.38 -8.40 -34.23
C VAL A 221 18.82 -8.64 -34.71
N GLU A 222 19.41 -7.61 -35.28
CA GLU A 222 20.76 -7.65 -35.81
C GLU A 222 21.83 -7.34 -34.73
N GLN A 223 23.07 -7.78 -34.97
CA GLN A 223 24.17 -7.67 -34.00
C GLN A 223 24.60 -6.23 -33.66
N TRP A 224 24.19 -5.23 -34.43
CA TRP A 224 24.46 -3.84 -34.14
C TRP A 224 23.50 -3.25 -33.10
N VAL A 225 22.27 -3.79 -32.98
CA VAL A 225 21.23 -3.29 -32.06
C VAL A 225 21.68 -3.26 -30.60
N PRO A 226 22.26 -4.34 -30.01
CA PRO A 226 22.80 -4.30 -28.65
C PRO A 226 23.82 -3.20 -28.42
N ARG A 227 24.67 -2.92 -29.43
CA ARG A 227 25.68 -1.85 -29.31
C ARG A 227 25.04 -0.47 -29.30
N LYS A 228 24.02 -0.23 -30.14
CA LYS A 228 23.28 1.03 -30.21
C LYS A 228 22.57 1.31 -28.88
N LEU A 229 21.82 0.32 -28.34
CA LEU A 229 21.10 0.46 -27.08
C LEU A 229 22.02 0.71 -25.87
N ARG A 230 23.24 0.17 -25.89
CA ARG A 230 24.23 0.41 -24.84
C ARG A 230 24.97 1.74 -24.99
N ARG A 231 25.11 2.27 -26.21
CA ARG A 231 25.70 3.62 -26.43
C ARG A 231 24.75 4.73 -26.02
N GLY A 232 23.47 4.48 -26.09
CA GLY A 232 22.39 5.42 -25.86
C GLY A 232 21.60 5.69 -27.13
N ILE A 233 20.33 5.94 -26.91
CA ILE A 233 19.37 6.37 -27.93
C ILE A 233 18.59 7.55 -27.43
N GLU A 234 18.29 8.49 -28.29
CA GLU A 234 17.44 9.62 -27.97
C GLU A 234 15.98 9.18 -27.94
N LEU A 235 15.28 9.52 -26.87
CA LEU A 235 13.84 9.35 -26.71
C LEU A 235 13.21 10.71 -26.43
N ASP A 236 11.88 10.80 -26.47
CA ASP A 236 11.14 12.06 -26.28
C ASP A 236 11.46 12.77 -24.94
N ASP A 237 11.86 11.99 -23.92
CA ASP A 237 12.21 12.46 -22.58
C ASP A 237 13.72 12.40 -22.28
N GLY A 238 14.56 12.42 -23.32
CA GLY A 238 16.01 12.44 -23.27
C GLY A 238 16.68 11.08 -23.51
N GLU A 239 18.01 11.09 -23.50
CA GLU A 239 18.83 9.91 -23.77
C GLU A 239 18.51 8.74 -22.85
N ALA A 240 18.40 7.54 -23.43
CA ALA A 240 18.22 6.28 -22.74
C ALA A 240 19.34 5.30 -23.05
N ARG A 241 19.89 4.68 -22.00
CA ARG A 241 20.98 3.69 -22.14
C ARG A 241 20.62 2.41 -21.40
N ALA A 242 20.99 1.30 -22.02
CA ALA A 242 20.98 -0.01 -21.37
C ALA A 242 22.36 -0.36 -20.89
N ASP A 243 22.46 -0.95 -19.68
CA ASP A 243 23.72 -1.42 -19.12
C ASP A 243 24.21 -2.67 -19.85
N ARG A 244 23.26 -3.58 -20.12
CA ARG A 244 23.52 -4.83 -20.83
C ARG A 244 22.38 -5.15 -21.79
N VAL A 245 22.74 -5.62 -22.99
CA VAL A 245 21.78 -6.16 -23.97
C VAL A 245 22.36 -7.41 -24.59
N THR A 246 21.57 -8.48 -24.59
CA THR A 246 21.96 -9.79 -25.13
C THR A 246 20.83 -10.34 -26.01
N ILE A 247 21.13 -10.71 -27.24
CA ILE A 247 20.21 -11.45 -28.09
C ILE A 247 20.27 -12.92 -27.66
N LYS A 248 19.16 -13.46 -27.17
CA LYS A 248 19.04 -14.87 -26.75
C LYS A 248 18.65 -15.77 -27.91
N ASP A 249 17.78 -15.23 -28.78
CA ASP A 249 17.34 -15.91 -29.99
C ASP A 249 16.97 -14.86 -31.05
N SER A 250 17.15 -15.16 -32.34
CA SER A 250 16.84 -14.24 -33.42
C SER A 250 16.38 -14.97 -34.67
N GLY A 251 15.11 -14.82 -34.97
CA GLY A 251 14.44 -15.41 -36.16
C GLY A 251 13.75 -14.38 -37.04
N PRO A 252 13.32 -14.78 -38.24
CA PRO A 252 12.69 -13.86 -39.19
C PRO A 252 11.34 -13.33 -38.72
N THR A 253 10.63 -14.06 -37.87
CA THR A 253 9.29 -13.70 -37.35
C THR A 253 9.34 -13.03 -35.98
N GLY A 254 10.48 -13.12 -35.28
CA GLY A 254 10.66 -12.52 -33.94
C GLY A 254 12.00 -12.88 -33.33
N SER A 255 12.38 -12.12 -32.33
CA SER A 255 13.62 -12.33 -31.57
C SER A 255 13.37 -12.21 -30.08
N ILE A 256 14.25 -12.81 -29.29
CA ILE A 256 14.26 -12.73 -27.81
C ILE A 256 15.49 -11.91 -27.39
N VAL A 257 15.24 -10.81 -26.72
CA VAL A 257 16.27 -9.89 -26.23
C VAL A 257 16.19 -9.78 -24.72
N GLU A 258 17.32 -10.01 -24.05
CA GLU A 258 17.49 -9.71 -22.64
C GLU A 258 18.12 -8.33 -22.51
N ILE A 259 17.51 -7.43 -21.73
CA ILE A 259 17.98 -6.07 -21.52
C ILE A 259 18.01 -5.74 -20.03
N THR A 260 19.13 -5.19 -19.55
CA THR A 260 19.31 -4.71 -18.18
C THR A 260 19.50 -3.20 -18.19
N LEU A 261 18.84 -2.51 -17.27
CA LEU A 261 18.95 -1.05 -17.10
C LEU A 261 18.59 -0.64 -15.66
N HIS A 262 19.06 0.52 -15.21
CA HIS A 262 18.73 1.11 -13.91
C HIS A 262 17.52 2.06 -14.01
N SER A 263 17.29 2.67 -15.15
CA SER A 263 16.20 3.62 -15.37
C SER A 263 14.83 3.00 -15.11
N GLY A 264 13.96 3.76 -14.43
CA GLY A 264 12.54 3.43 -14.18
C GLY A 264 11.57 4.29 -14.98
N ARG A 265 12.01 5.00 -16.05
CA ARG A 265 11.14 5.85 -16.87
C ARG A 265 9.99 5.05 -17.49
N ASN A 266 8.87 5.74 -17.69
CA ASN A 266 7.66 5.11 -18.23
C ASN A 266 7.96 4.38 -19.54
N ARG A 267 7.56 3.09 -19.62
CA ARG A 267 7.66 2.18 -20.79
C ARG A 267 9.05 2.16 -21.46
N ILE A 268 10.13 2.41 -20.68
CA ILE A 268 11.47 2.67 -21.21
C ILE A 268 11.96 1.56 -22.14
N VAL A 269 11.83 0.28 -21.75
CA VAL A 269 12.29 -0.86 -22.58
C VAL A 269 11.52 -0.92 -23.91
N ARG A 270 10.20 -0.72 -23.88
CA ARG A 270 9.36 -0.73 -25.07
C ARG A 270 9.72 0.40 -26.02
N ARG A 271 9.95 1.62 -25.50
CA ARG A 271 10.36 2.78 -26.29
C ARG A 271 11.76 2.59 -26.90
N MET A 272 12.71 2.08 -26.09
CA MET A 272 14.07 1.82 -26.57
C MET A 272 14.10 0.83 -27.72
N LEU A 273 13.36 -0.28 -27.61
CA LEU A 273 13.33 -1.32 -28.64
C LEU A 273 12.54 -0.84 -29.88
N ALA A 274 11.45 -0.10 -29.71
CA ALA A 274 10.73 0.51 -30.82
C ALA A 274 11.58 1.55 -31.59
N ALA A 275 12.43 2.33 -30.93
CA ALA A 275 13.32 3.30 -31.56
C ALA A 275 14.47 2.67 -32.39
N VAL A 276 14.59 1.35 -32.35
CA VAL A 276 15.49 0.58 -33.22
C VAL A 276 14.72 -0.40 -34.12
N ASP A 277 13.43 -0.09 -34.40
CA ASP A 277 12.53 -0.81 -35.27
C ASP A 277 12.18 -2.26 -34.84
N HIS A 278 12.23 -2.51 -33.51
CA HIS A 278 11.86 -3.79 -32.92
C HIS A 278 10.78 -3.63 -31.84
N PRO A 279 9.50 -3.41 -32.23
CA PRO A 279 8.42 -3.27 -31.26
C PRO A 279 8.25 -4.54 -30.41
N VAL A 280 8.01 -4.31 -29.10
CA VAL A 280 7.90 -5.39 -28.11
C VAL A 280 6.50 -5.96 -28.11
N THR A 281 6.37 -7.24 -28.39
CA THR A 281 5.11 -8.00 -28.32
C THR A 281 4.86 -8.56 -26.92
N ARG A 282 5.90 -9.00 -26.21
CA ARG A 282 5.81 -9.46 -24.81
C ARG A 282 7.02 -8.98 -24.01
N LEU A 283 6.79 -8.54 -22.78
CA LEU A 283 7.83 -8.05 -21.87
C LEU A 283 7.66 -8.65 -20.48
N VAL A 284 8.72 -9.29 -20.00
CA VAL A 284 8.76 -9.92 -18.67
C VAL A 284 9.96 -9.40 -17.89
N ARG A 285 9.73 -8.81 -16.70
CA ARG A 285 10.83 -8.49 -15.79
C ARG A 285 11.26 -9.76 -15.06
N THR A 286 12.47 -10.22 -15.33
CA THR A 286 13.01 -11.47 -14.78
C THR A 286 13.92 -11.27 -13.57
N ARG A 287 14.46 -10.02 -13.37
CA ARG A 287 15.30 -9.70 -12.22
C ARG A 287 15.04 -8.29 -11.71
N LEU A 288 15.23 -8.12 -10.39
CA LEU A 288 15.23 -6.83 -9.69
C LEU A 288 16.36 -6.85 -8.65
N GLY A 289 17.42 -6.06 -8.89
CA GLY A 289 18.63 -6.14 -8.08
C GLY A 289 19.15 -7.59 -8.00
N PRO A 290 19.39 -8.12 -6.79
CA PRO A 290 19.89 -9.48 -6.59
C PRO A 290 18.82 -10.56 -6.86
N LEU A 291 17.54 -10.20 -6.85
CA LEU A 291 16.44 -11.17 -6.96
C LEU A 291 16.21 -11.63 -8.39
N THR A 292 15.88 -12.91 -8.52
CA THR A 292 15.44 -13.53 -9.76
C THR A 292 14.03 -14.09 -9.63
N LEU A 293 13.23 -13.95 -10.69
CA LEU A 293 11.87 -14.49 -10.76
C LEU A 293 11.85 -16.02 -10.64
N GLY A 294 12.87 -16.68 -11.21
CA GLY A 294 12.98 -18.14 -11.19
C GLY A 294 11.80 -18.82 -11.91
N SER A 295 11.30 -19.89 -11.30
CA SER A 295 10.18 -20.71 -11.83
C SER A 295 8.81 -20.28 -11.30
N LEU A 296 8.69 -19.13 -10.63
CA LEU A 296 7.41 -18.64 -10.13
C LEU A 296 6.44 -18.42 -11.29
N SER A 297 5.28 -19.07 -11.26
CA SER A 297 4.30 -19.00 -12.34
C SER A 297 3.54 -17.67 -12.35
N PRO A 298 3.03 -17.19 -13.50
CA PRO A 298 2.21 -15.97 -13.57
C PRO A 298 1.02 -16.00 -12.60
N GLY A 299 0.79 -14.89 -11.89
CA GLY A 299 -0.25 -14.74 -10.88
C GLY A 299 0.08 -15.37 -9.52
N LYS A 300 1.19 -16.09 -9.39
CA LYS A 300 1.62 -16.66 -8.10
C LYS A 300 2.51 -15.69 -7.33
N MET A 301 2.45 -15.86 -6.00
CA MET A 301 3.25 -15.09 -5.05
C MET A 301 3.98 -16.03 -4.11
N ARG A 302 5.10 -15.56 -3.56
CA ARG A 302 5.79 -16.20 -2.46
C ARG A 302 6.43 -15.16 -1.53
N ARG A 303 6.53 -15.47 -0.25
CA ARG A 303 7.32 -14.69 0.70
C ARG A 303 8.80 -14.74 0.28
N LEU A 304 9.53 -13.65 0.47
CA LEU A 304 10.99 -13.66 0.35
C LEU A 304 11.61 -14.39 1.54
N THR A 305 12.70 -15.09 1.28
CA THR A 305 13.53 -15.65 2.36
C THR A 305 14.29 -14.55 3.09
N GLY A 306 14.76 -14.83 4.31
CA GLY A 306 15.61 -13.90 5.07
C GLY A 306 16.85 -13.47 4.28
N ASP A 307 17.50 -14.40 3.58
CA ASP A 307 18.69 -14.11 2.74
C ASP A 307 18.35 -13.20 1.56
N GLU A 308 17.18 -13.36 0.94
CA GLU A 308 16.71 -12.49 -0.15
C GLU A 308 16.41 -11.07 0.36
N VAL A 309 15.79 -10.95 1.53
CA VAL A 309 15.55 -9.65 2.19
C VAL A 309 16.88 -8.99 2.54
N ALA A 310 17.80 -9.72 3.18
CA ALA A 310 19.13 -9.20 3.52
C ALA A 310 19.91 -8.76 2.29
N ALA A 311 19.83 -9.51 1.17
CA ALA A 311 20.46 -9.12 -0.09
C ALA A 311 19.89 -7.82 -0.64
N LEU A 312 18.56 -7.61 -0.56
CA LEU A 312 17.94 -6.33 -0.95
C LEU A 312 18.35 -5.17 -0.03
N GLN A 313 18.38 -5.40 1.28
CA GLN A 313 18.81 -4.41 2.26
C GLN A 313 20.26 -3.98 2.01
N ASN A 314 21.15 -4.92 1.81
CA ASN A 314 22.55 -4.64 1.48
C ASN A 314 22.70 -3.83 0.18
N GLU A 315 21.88 -4.13 -0.86
CA GLU A 315 21.90 -3.41 -2.14
C GLU A 315 21.54 -1.92 -1.98
N VAL A 316 20.72 -1.59 -0.97
CA VAL A 316 20.26 -0.21 -0.71
C VAL A 316 20.90 0.41 0.55
N GLY A 317 21.86 -0.25 1.18
CA GLY A 317 22.57 0.25 2.36
C GLY A 317 21.69 0.36 3.62
N LEU A 318 20.89 -0.67 3.86
CA LEU A 318 20.10 -0.87 5.10
C LEU A 318 20.80 -1.90 6.00
#